data_b8fd81e2879496b5962beb3edf2f007f
#
_entry.id   b8fd81e2879496b5962beb3edf2f007f
#
_cell.length_a   1.000
_cell.length_b   1.000
_cell.length_c   1.000
_cell.angle_alpha   90.00
_cell.angle_beta   90.00
_cell.angle_gamma   90.00
#
_symmetry.space_group_name_H-M   'P 1'
#
loop_
_entity.id
_entity.type
_entity.pdbx_description
1 polymer ?
#
loop_
_entity_poly.entity_id
_entity_poly.type
_entity_poly.pdbx_seq_one_letter_code
_entity_poly.pdbx_strand_id
1 'polypeptide(L)'
;SSDLNASIQELASMDAYYAQDTSEKVLYLTFDAGYENGNTPAILDALKKHQVKATFFVVGTYIDSEPELIRQIIKEGHTVGNHTWHHPDMSHISSIEDFQKELEYVETAYKNVTGKNMTKYYRPPQGKYSEANLQMAKELGYKSFFWSLAYVDWYQDNQPSKEEAFSKLLRRIHPGAIVLLHSTSSTNAEILDELLTRWEEMGYHVQPLENIISTSSATVQQHT
;
A
#
# COMPACT_ATOMS: atom_id res chain seq x y z
N SER A 1 -17.64 16.28 -6.55
CA SER A 1 -16.24 16.20 -7.05
C SER A 1 -15.32 17.23 -6.39
N SER A 2 -15.82 18.43 -6.02
CA SER A 2 -15.02 19.46 -5.36
C SER A 2 -14.61 19.10 -3.93
N ASP A 3 -15.48 18.42 -3.20
CA ASP A 3 -15.23 18.01 -1.81
C ASP A 3 -14.17 16.91 -1.71
N LEU A 4 -14.12 16.01 -2.69
CA LEU A 4 -13.11 14.95 -2.74
C LEU A 4 -11.71 15.54 -2.97
N ASN A 5 -11.58 16.49 -3.89
CA ASN A 5 -10.30 17.13 -4.17
C ASN A 5 -9.77 17.94 -2.98
N ALA A 6 -10.64 18.63 -2.25
CA ALA A 6 -10.26 19.32 -1.03
C ALA A 6 -9.74 18.34 0.03
N SER A 7 -10.40 17.18 0.18
CA SER A 7 -9.95 16.11 1.10
C SER A 7 -8.60 15.53 0.73
N ILE A 8 -8.34 15.31 -0.57
CA ILE A 8 -7.02 14.85 -1.05
C ILE A 8 -5.93 15.86 -0.69
N GLN A 9 -6.19 17.15 -0.93
CA GLN A 9 -5.24 18.23 -0.64
C GLN A 9 -4.97 18.38 0.86
N GLU A 10 -6.02 18.30 1.69
CA GLU A 10 -5.88 18.36 3.14
C GLU A 10 -5.02 17.23 3.67
N LEU A 11 -5.23 16.00 3.20
CA LEU A 11 -4.40 14.85 3.58
C LEU A 11 -2.97 14.99 3.06
N ALA A 12 -2.78 15.49 1.85
CA ALA A 12 -1.44 15.70 1.28
C ALA A 12 -0.63 16.70 2.11
N SER A 13 -1.27 17.69 2.74
CA SER A 13 -0.60 18.62 3.65
C SER A 13 -0.03 17.93 4.89
N MET A 14 -0.58 16.78 5.26
CA MET A 14 -0.10 15.91 6.34
C MET A 14 0.73 14.72 5.82
N ASP A 15 1.22 14.80 4.57
CA ASP A 15 1.92 13.70 3.90
C ASP A 15 1.12 12.39 3.92
N ALA A 16 -0.19 12.49 3.69
CA ALA A 16 -1.09 11.34 3.66
C ALA A 16 -1.85 11.30 2.32
N TYR A 17 -2.05 10.10 1.79
CA TYR A 17 -2.59 9.90 0.44
C TYR A 17 -3.54 8.72 0.43
N TYR A 18 -4.70 8.85 -0.24
CA TYR A 18 -5.61 7.74 -0.52
C TYR A 18 -5.88 7.57 -2.02
N ALA A 19 -5.60 8.59 -2.81
CA ALA A 19 -5.72 8.59 -4.26
C ALA A 19 -4.92 9.78 -4.82
N GLN A 20 -4.66 9.74 -6.11
CA GLN A 20 -4.10 10.88 -6.84
C GLN A 20 -5.23 11.64 -7.54
N ASP A 21 -5.20 12.97 -7.46
CA ASP A 21 -6.11 13.81 -8.21
C ASP A 21 -5.60 13.95 -9.65
N THR A 22 -6.14 13.13 -10.53
CA THR A 22 -5.74 13.09 -11.94
C THR A 22 -6.87 12.54 -12.79
N SER A 23 -6.92 12.96 -14.06
CA SER A 23 -7.77 12.37 -15.08
C SER A 23 -7.07 11.26 -15.88
N GLU A 24 -5.76 11.07 -15.66
CA GLU A 24 -4.99 10.03 -16.32
C GLU A 24 -5.35 8.65 -15.75
N LYS A 25 -5.43 7.66 -16.65
CA LYS A 25 -5.72 6.28 -16.23
C LYS A 25 -4.48 5.61 -15.66
N VAL A 26 -4.10 6.04 -14.46
CA VAL A 26 -3.05 5.44 -13.66
C VAL A 26 -3.65 4.84 -12.39
N LEU A 27 -3.03 3.78 -11.90
CA LEU A 27 -3.36 3.20 -10.61
C LEU A 27 -2.09 2.80 -9.88
N TYR A 28 -2.20 2.68 -8.57
CA TYR A 28 -1.11 2.33 -7.68
C TYR A 28 -1.49 1.06 -6.92
N LEU A 29 -0.75 -0.01 -7.16
CA LEU A 29 -1.09 -1.31 -6.59
C LEU A 29 -0.32 -1.52 -5.30
N THR A 30 -1.06 -1.82 -4.22
CA THR A 30 -0.49 -2.07 -2.91
C THR A 30 -1.04 -3.36 -2.32
N PHE A 31 -0.22 -4.02 -1.51
CA PHE A 31 -0.55 -5.24 -0.79
C PHE A 31 -0.27 -5.06 0.70
N ASP A 32 -1.20 -5.49 1.54
CA ASP A 32 -0.95 -5.66 2.96
C ASP A 32 -0.57 -7.11 3.22
N ALA A 33 0.53 -7.30 3.96
CA ALA A 33 1.08 -8.62 4.27
C ALA A 33 1.26 -8.79 5.78
N GLY A 34 0.32 -9.50 6.40
CA GLY A 34 0.36 -9.80 7.83
C GLY A 34 1.08 -11.10 8.17
N TYR A 35 0.94 -12.10 7.32
CA TYR A 35 1.60 -13.39 7.42
C TYR A 35 1.68 -14.02 6.03
N GLU A 36 2.46 -15.10 5.89
CA GLU A 36 2.61 -15.82 4.62
C GLU A 36 1.84 -17.14 4.66
N ASN A 37 1.03 -17.37 3.62
CA ASN A 37 0.28 -18.62 3.46
C ASN A 37 0.42 -19.23 2.05
N GLY A 38 1.51 -18.88 1.35
CA GLY A 38 1.88 -19.49 0.07
C GLY A 38 1.39 -18.77 -1.17
N ASN A 39 0.70 -17.64 -1.04
CA ASN A 39 0.13 -16.91 -2.17
C ASN A 39 1.05 -15.84 -2.76
N THR A 40 2.03 -15.35 -2.01
CA THR A 40 2.91 -14.25 -2.46
C THR A 40 3.74 -14.60 -3.69
N PRO A 41 4.30 -15.81 -3.85
CA PRO A 41 5.06 -16.14 -5.07
C PRO A 41 4.25 -15.96 -6.36
N ALA A 42 3.00 -16.40 -6.41
CA ALA A 42 2.13 -16.21 -7.59
C ALA A 42 1.86 -14.73 -7.86
N ILE A 43 1.68 -13.93 -6.80
CA ILE A 43 1.51 -12.48 -6.90
C ILE A 43 2.76 -11.84 -7.53
N LEU A 44 3.95 -12.20 -7.04
CA LEU A 44 5.20 -11.69 -7.58
C LEU A 44 5.42 -12.07 -9.03
N ASP A 45 5.07 -13.31 -9.41
CA ASP A 45 5.17 -13.78 -10.79
C ASP A 45 4.27 -12.96 -11.73
N ALA A 46 3.05 -12.67 -11.32
CA ALA A 46 2.12 -11.85 -12.12
C ALA A 46 2.66 -10.42 -12.28
N LEU A 47 3.16 -9.80 -11.22
CA LEU A 47 3.75 -8.46 -11.27
C LEU A 47 4.95 -8.43 -12.21
N LYS A 48 5.80 -9.42 -12.16
CA LYS A 48 6.98 -9.54 -13.03
C LYS A 48 6.57 -9.71 -14.49
N LYS A 49 5.59 -10.57 -14.78
CA LYS A 49 5.08 -10.79 -16.14
C LYS A 49 4.59 -9.49 -16.77
N HIS A 50 3.89 -8.66 -16.01
CA HIS A 50 3.35 -7.38 -16.50
C HIS A 50 4.33 -6.22 -16.34
N GLN A 51 5.52 -6.44 -15.80
CA GLN A 51 6.56 -5.42 -15.57
C GLN A 51 6.05 -4.24 -14.73
N VAL A 52 5.22 -4.52 -13.73
CA VAL A 52 4.67 -3.51 -12.81
C VAL A 52 5.33 -3.60 -11.45
N LYS A 53 5.42 -2.46 -10.78
CA LYS A 53 5.99 -2.35 -9.43
C LYS A 53 4.88 -2.04 -8.44
N ALA A 54 4.90 -2.72 -7.31
CA ALA A 54 3.92 -2.57 -6.24
C ALA A 54 4.62 -2.20 -4.94
N THR A 55 3.83 -1.79 -3.94
CA THR A 55 4.30 -1.60 -2.57
C THR A 55 3.63 -2.62 -1.67
N PHE A 56 4.44 -3.31 -0.87
CA PHE A 56 4.00 -4.29 0.12
C PHE A 56 4.15 -3.65 1.51
N PHE A 57 3.02 -3.38 2.16
CA PHE A 57 3.02 -2.91 3.55
C PHE A 57 3.02 -4.13 4.47
N VAL A 58 4.12 -4.33 5.18
CA VAL A 58 4.35 -5.54 5.97
C VAL A 58 4.37 -5.23 7.45
N VAL A 59 3.82 -6.15 8.26
CA VAL A 59 4.00 -6.11 9.71
C VAL A 59 5.39 -6.63 10.05
N GLY A 60 5.92 -6.20 11.20
CA GLY A 60 7.27 -6.60 11.61
C GLY A 60 7.46 -8.10 11.76
N THR A 61 6.45 -8.80 12.26
CA THR A 61 6.49 -10.26 12.40
C THR A 61 6.61 -10.98 11.05
N TYR A 62 6.05 -10.40 9.98
CA TYR A 62 6.22 -10.94 8.63
C TYR A 62 7.69 -10.90 8.16
N ILE A 63 8.38 -9.80 8.46
CA ILE A 63 9.81 -9.67 8.10
C ILE A 63 10.64 -10.72 8.84
N ASP A 64 10.36 -10.92 10.12
CA ASP A 64 11.10 -11.90 10.92
C ASP A 64 10.85 -13.33 10.46
N SER A 65 9.63 -13.67 10.07
CA SER A 65 9.28 -15.03 9.65
C SER A 65 9.64 -15.33 8.19
N GLU A 66 9.72 -14.32 7.32
CA GLU A 66 9.90 -14.50 5.88
C GLU A 66 11.03 -13.64 5.30
N PRO A 67 12.27 -13.75 5.84
CA PRO A 67 13.37 -12.89 5.40
C PRO A 67 13.74 -13.08 3.93
N GLU A 68 13.67 -14.32 3.42
CA GLU A 68 14.01 -14.59 2.02
C GLU A 68 12.97 -13.98 1.06
N LEU A 69 11.71 -14.01 1.45
CA LEU A 69 10.63 -13.44 0.65
C LEU A 69 10.73 -11.90 0.62
N ILE A 70 11.10 -11.28 1.73
CA ILE A 70 11.39 -9.84 1.78
C ILE A 70 12.53 -9.49 0.82
N ARG A 71 13.61 -10.26 0.81
CA ARG A 71 14.73 -10.04 -0.12
C ARG A 71 14.30 -10.19 -1.57
N GLN A 72 13.45 -11.17 -1.87
CA GLN A 72 12.91 -11.38 -3.21
C GLN A 72 12.03 -10.21 -3.67
N ILE A 73 11.14 -9.73 -2.82
CA ILE A 73 10.28 -8.58 -3.10
C ILE A 73 11.13 -7.37 -3.51
N ILE A 74 12.17 -7.08 -2.75
CA ILE A 74 13.07 -5.96 -3.02
C ILE A 74 13.88 -6.20 -4.30
N LYS A 75 14.43 -7.41 -4.49
CA LYS A 75 15.21 -7.76 -5.67
C LYS A 75 14.41 -7.59 -6.95
N GLU A 76 13.12 -7.88 -6.92
CA GLU A 76 12.23 -7.72 -8.06
C GLU A 76 11.76 -6.27 -8.26
N GLY A 77 12.22 -5.35 -7.42
CA GLY A 77 12.03 -3.91 -7.60
C GLY A 77 10.81 -3.33 -6.91
N HIS A 78 10.16 -4.09 -6.03
CA HIS A 78 9.02 -3.60 -5.27
C HIS A 78 9.48 -2.87 -4.02
N THR A 79 8.62 -2.00 -3.47
CA THR A 79 8.88 -1.29 -2.23
C THR A 79 8.25 -2.04 -1.07
N VAL A 80 8.96 -2.09 0.06
CA VAL A 80 8.43 -2.60 1.32
C VAL A 80 8.14 -1.41 2.22
N GLY A 81 6.89 -1.26 2.62
CA GLY A 81 6.41 -0.23 3.53
C GLY A 81 6.10 -0.78 4.91
N ASN A 82 5.92 0.12 5.86
CA ASN A 82 5.75 -0.17 7.28
C ASN A 82 4.28 -0.27 7.65
N HIS A 83 3.85 -1.44 8.12
CA HIS A 83 2.47 -1.67 8.57
C HIS A 83 2.40 -1.96 10.08
N THR A 84 3.35 -1.40 10.84
CA THR A 84 3.58 -1.54 12.27
C THR A 84 4.13 -2.93 12.66
N TRP A 85 4.56 -3.05 13.93
CA TRP A 85 5.13 -4.32 14.43
C TRP A 85 4.05 -5.39 14.65
N HIS A 86 2.93 -5.01 15.31
CA HIS A 86 1.91 -5.96 15.78
C HIS A 86 0.51 -5.70 15.23
N HIS A 87 0.35 -4.75 14.30
CA HIS A 87 -0.95 -4.38 13.73
C HIS A 87 -1.96 -3.88 14.80
N PRO A 88 -1.57 -2.97 15.72
CA PRO A 88 -2.51 -2.42 16.69
C PRO A 88 -3.40 -1.35 16.09
N ASP A 89 -4.44 -0.94 16.83
CA ASP A 89 -5.18 0.26 16.49
C ASP A 89 -4.35 1.49 16.88
N MET A 90 -3.67 2.07 15.91
CA MET A 90 -2.77 3.20 16.13
C MET A 90 -3.52 4.48 16.51
N SER A 91 -4.83 4.58 16.25
CA SER A 91 -5.61 5.80 16.54
C SER A 91 -5.70 6.12 18.02
N HIS A 92 -5.47 5.14 18.89
CA HIS A 92 -5.46 5.32 20.33
C HIS A 92 -4.09 5.75 20.90
N ILE A 93 -3.05 5.73 20.08
CA ILE A 93 -1.71 6.15 20.52
C ILE A 93 -1.64 7.68 20.55
N SER A 94 -1.36 8.25 21.72
CA SER A 94 -1.34 9.69 21.94
C SER A 94 0.05 10.29 22.08
N SER A 95 1.10 9.47 22.24
CA SER A 95 2.47 9.96 22.35
C SER A 95 3.27 9.60 21.10
N ILE A 96 4.13 10.52 20.65
CA ILE A 96 5.02 10.28 19.52
C ILE A 96 6.04 9.18 19.82
N GLU A 97 6.45 9.04 21.07
CA GLU A 97 7.39 8.01 21.51
C GLU A 97 6.80 6.61 21.33
N ASP A 98 5.55 6.40 21.73
CA ASP A 98 4.88 5.11 21.57
C ASP A 98 4.58 4.82 20.09
N PHE A 99 4.19 5.85 19.34
CA PHE A 99 3.98 5.74 17.89
C PHE A 99 5.28 5.33 17.19
N GLN A 100 6.38 5.98 17.53
CA GLN A 100 7.70 5.72 16.97
C GLN A 100 8.16 4.29 17.24
N LYS A 101 7.93 3.77 18.45
CA LYS A 101 8.33 2.40 18.81
C LYS A 101 7.69 1.35 17.88
N GLU A 102 6.41 1.50 17.58
CA GLU A 102 5.72 0.56 16.67
C GLU A 102 6.33 0.55 15.27
N LEU A 103 6.85 1.68 14.83
CA LEU A 103 7.48 1.80 13.51
C LEU A 103 8.96 1.39 13.53
N GLU A 104 9.70 1.73 14.57
CA GLU A 104 11.13 1.42 14.69
C GLU A 104 11.43 -0.08 14.73
N TYR A 105 10.58 -0.87 15.36
CA TYR A 105 10.76 -2.32 15.39
C TYR A 105 10.78 -2.89 13.97
N VAL A 106 9.90 -2.40 13.10
CA VAL A 106 9.82 -2.82 11.70
C VAL A 106 11.06 -2.37 10.93
N GLU A 107 11.48 -1.12 11.12
CA GLU A 107 12.70 -0.58 10.50
C GLU A 107 13.93 -1.40 10.87
N THR A 108 14.05 -1.76 12.15
CA THR A 108 15.17 -2.57 12.65
C THR A 108 15.17 -3.96 12.05
N ALA A 109 14.00 -4.62 12.02
CA ALA A 109 13.86 -5.93 11.40
C ALA A 109 14.23 -5.89 9.92
N TYR A 110 13.77 -4.87 9.20
CA TYR A 110 14.07 -4.67 7.79
C TYR A 110 15.58 -4.51 7.56
N LYS A 111 16.23 -3.66 8.35
CA LYS A 111 17.67 -3.42 8.23
C LYS A 111 18.49 -4.68 8.54
N ASN A 112 18.06 -5.45 9.54
CA ASN A 112 18.73 -6.71 9.88
C ASN A 112 18.64 -7.73 8.73
N VAL A 113 17.54 -7.77 8.00
CA VAL A 113 17.33 -8.70 6.90
C VAL A 113 18.00 -8.23 5.61
N THR A 114 17.97 -6.93 5.33
CA THR A 114 18.38 -6.38 4.01
C THR A 114 19.71 -5.63 4.03
N GLY A 115 20.18 -5.20 5.21
CA GLY A 115 21.33 -4.31 5.34
C GLY A 115 21.05 -2.87 4.92
N LYS A 116 19.82 -2.55 4.59
CA LYS A 116 19.41 -1.22 4.08
C LYS A 116 18.39 -0.56 5.01
N ASN A 117 18.32 0.76 4.95
CA ASN A 117 17.26 1.50 5.62
C ASN A 117 15.95 1.32 4.89
N MET A 118 14.87 1.17 5.65
CA MET A 118 13.52 1.01 5.10
C MET A 118 13.02 2.33 4.49
N THR A 119 12.33 2.24 3.36
CA THR A 119 11.58 3.37 2.83
C THR A 119 10.51 3.79 3.84
N LYS A 120 10.41 5.10 4.11
CA LYS A 120 9.47 5.60 5.13
C LYS A 120 8.06 5.79 4.57
N TYR A 121 7.47 4.70 4.14
CA TYR A 121 6.06 4.59 3.77
C TYR A 121 5.34 3.81 4.86
N TYR A 122 4.20 4.34 5.29
CA TYR A 122 3.43 3.81 6.40
C TYR A 122 1.97 3.63 5.98
N ARG A 123 1.36 2.54 6.41
CA ARG A 123 -0.09 2.35 6.29
C ARG A 123 -0.66 2.00 7.66
N PRO A 124 -1.59 2.83 8.18
CA PRO A 124 -2.22 2.52 9.46
C PRO A 124 -2.99 1.19 9.39
N PRO A 125 -2.83 0.31 10.39
CA PRO A 125 -3.63 -0.90 10.46
C PRO A 125 -5.13 -0.59 10.39
N GLN A 126 -5.86 -1.32 9.55
CA GLN A 126 -7.30 -1.16 9.30
C GLN A 126 -7.68 0.23 8.76
N GLY A 127 -6.72 1.06 8.37
CA GLY A 127 -6.97 2.44 7.97
C GLY A 127 -7.41 3.35 9.11
N LYS A 128 -7.26 2.93 10.35
CA LYS A 128 -7.64 3.71 11.53
C LYS A 128 -6.58 4.74 11.90
N TYR A 129 -6.98 5.99 12.03
CA TYR A 129 -6.06 7.08 12.31
C TYR A 129 -6.74 8.22 13.08
N SER A 130 -5.93 9.09 13.64
CA SER A 130 -6.33 10.41 14.12
C SER A 130 -5.48 11.46 13.41
N GLU A 131 -5.90 12.71 13.42
CA GLU A 131 -5.08 13.81 12.87
C GLU A 131 -3.73 13.87 13.59
N ALA A 132 -3.72 13.66 14.91
CA ALA A 132 -2.50 13.63 15.72
C ALA A 132 -1.55 12.54 15.22
N ASN A 133 -2.06 11.33 14.89
CA ASN A 133 -1.25 10.24 14.33
C ASN A 133 -0.62 10.62 13.00
N LEU A 134 -1.36 11.24 12.10
CA LEU A 134 -0.84 11.66 10.81
C LEU A 134 0.27 12.69 10.97
N GLN A 135 0.12 13.59 11.93
CA GLN A 135 1.14 14.58 12.26
C GLN A 135 2.39 13.92 12.85
N MET A 136 2.23 12.94 13.73
CA MET A 136 3.34 12.14 14.27
C MET A 136 4.09 11.42 13.16
N ALA A 137 3.37 10.76 12.25
CA ALA A 137 3.98 10.07 11.12
C ALA A 137 4.79 11.05 10.25
N LYS A 138 4.24 12.22 9.96
CA LYS A 138 4.91 13.27 9.19
C LYS A 138 6.18 13.75 9.89
N GLU A 139 6.11 14.02 11.19
CA GLU A 139 7.27 14.45 11.99
C GLU A 139 8.39 13.42 11.97
N LEU A 140 8.05 12.13 11.94
CA LEU A 140 9.01 11.03 11.84
C LEU A 140 9.51 10.79 10.42
N GLY A 141 9.07 11.59 9.45
CA GLY A 141 9.50 11.50 8.05
C GLY A 141 8.73 10.50 7.21
N TYR A 142 7.61 9.98 7.69
CA TYR A 142 6.80 9.01 6.98
C TYR A 142 5.79 9.67 6.04
N LYS A 143 5.53 9.00 4.92
CA LYS A 143 4.37 9.24 4.07
C LYS A 143 3.32 8.18 4.41
N SER A 144 2.10 8.63 4.72
CA SER A 144 0.99 7.72 5.10
C SER A 144 0.13 7.39 3.89
N PHE A 145 -0.10 6.10 3.64
CA PHE A 145 -0.85 5.65 2.47
C PHE A 145 -2.09 4.86 2.89
N PHE A 146 -3.25 5.43 2.56
CA PHE A 146 -4.54 4.76 2.62
C PHE A 146 -4.84 4.14 1.25
N TRP A 147 -6.10 4.01 0.90
CA TRP A 147 -6.55 3.47 -0.39
C TRP A 147 -7.88 4.08 -0.78
N SER A 148 -8.22 4.00 -2.06
CA SER A 148 -9.52 4.40 -2.59
C SER A 148 -10.30 3.22 -3.16
N LEU A 149 -9.67 2.07 -3.33
CA LEU A 149 -10.31 0.85 -3.83
C LEU A 149 -9.79 -0.36 -3.07
N ALA A 150 -10.71 -1.11 -2.48
CA ALA A 150 -10.44 -2.39 -1.82
C ALA A 150 -11.71 -3.25 -1.87
N TYR A 151 -11.57 -4.52 -1.55
CA TYR A 151 -12.71 -5.42 -1.40
C TYR A 151 -12.43 -6.42 -0.27
N VAL A 152 -13.46 -7.15 0.17
CA VAL A 152 -13.34 -8.08 1.28
C VAL A 152 -12.65 -9.36 0.80
N ASP A 153 -11.33 -9.43 0.95
CA ASP A 153 -10.48 -10.52 0.49
C ASP A 153 -9.73 -11.25 1.62
N TRP A 154 -9.92 -10.82 2.86
CA TRP A 154 -9.10 -11.27 3.99
C TRP A 154 -9.63 -12.49 4.76
N TYR A 155 -10.89 -12.91 4.53
CA TYR A 155 -11.44 -14.10 5.19
C TYR A 155 -10.94 -15.36 4.49
N GLN A 156 -10.06 -16.12 5.15
CA GLN A 156 -9.42 -17.30 4.56
C GLN A 156 -10.38 -18.45 4.30
N ASP A 157 -11.41 -18.58 5.12
CA ASP A 157 -12.45 -19.60 5.03
C ASP A 157 -13.63 -19.19 4.13
N ASN A 158 -13.60 -17.98 3.60
CA ASN A 158 -14.66 -17.44 2.74
C ASN A 158 -14.05 -16.50 1.70
N GLN A 159 -13.20 -17.06 0.85
CA GLN A 159 -12.57 -16.28 -0.23
C GLN A 159 -13.61 -15.91 -1.30
N PRO A 160 -13.56 -14.67 -1.81
CA PRO A 160 -14.46 -14.25 -2.88
C PRO A 160 -14.24 -15.06 -4.14
N SER A 161 -15.30 -15.22 -4.94
CA SER A 161 -15.18 -15.83 -6.25
C SER A 161 -14.42 -14.88 -7.19
N LYS A 162 -13.89 -15.46 -8.26
CA LYS A 162 -13.25 -14.70 -9.33
C LYS A 162 -14.20 -13.62 -9.90
N GLU A 163 -15.45 -13.98 -10.14
CA GLU A 163 -16.47 -13.08 -10.67
C GLU A 163 -16.76 -11.92 -9.71
N GLU A 164 -16.84 -12.20 -8.43
CA GLU A 164 -17.05 -11.17 -7.40
C GLU A 164 -15.86 -10.22 -7.33
N ALA A 165 -14.64 -10.75 -7.34
CA ALA A 165 -13.42 -9.96 -7.33
C ALA A 165 -13.36 -9.02 -8.55
N PHE A 166 -13.56 -9.55 -9.75
CA PHE A 166 -13.57 -8.75 -10.97
C PHE A 166 -14.70 -7.72 -10.98
N SER A 167 -15.88 -8.10 -10.51
CA SER A 167 -17.01 -7.16 -10.41
C SER A 167 -16.65 -5.93 -9.59
N LYS A 168 -15.93 -6.10 -8.50
CA LYS A 168 -15.55 -5.00 -7.63
C LYS A 168 -14.32 -4.25 -8.16
N LEU A 169 -13.28 -4.97 -8.53
CA LEU A 169 -12.00 -4.35 -8.91
C LEU A 169 -12.03 -3.68 -10.29
N LEU A 170 -12.83 -4.19 -11.23
CA LEU A 170 -12.97 -3.58 -12.55
C LEU A 170 -13.99 -2.45 -12.59
N ARG A 171 -15.12 -2.60 -11.89
CA ARG A 171 -16.17 -1.56 -11.88
C ARG A 171 -15.80 -0.32 -11.08
N ARG A 172 -15.03 -0.51 -10.01
CA ARG A 172 -14.70 0.57 -9.08
C ARG A 172 -13.37 1.24 -9.39
N ILE A 173 -12.60 0.74 -10.36
CA ILE A 173 -11.34 1.38 -10.72
C ILE A 173 -11.59 2.78 -11.24
N HIS A 174 -10.72 3.70 -10.87
CA HIS A 174 -10.81 5.09 -11.30
C HIS A 174 -9.41 5.66 -11.47
N PRO A 175 -9.25 6.73 -12.28
CA PRO A 175 -7.95 7.39 -12.42
C PRO A 175 -7.36 7.82 -11.08
N GLY A 176 -6.10 7.49 -10.85
CA GLY A 176 -5.40 7.83 -9.63
C GLY A 176 -5.67 6.95 -8.42
N ALA A 177 -6.36 5.81 -8.61
CA ALA A 177 -6.71 4.92 -7.51
C ALA A 177 -5.47 4.33 -6.82
N ILE A 178 -5.47 4.32 -5.49
CA ILE A 178 -4.61 3.44 -4.70
C ILE A 178 -5.43 2.20 -4.38
N VAL A 179 -4.97 1.05 -4.87
CA VAL A 179 -5.66 -0.23 -4.70
C VAL A 179 -5.02 -1.01 -3.56
N LEU A 180 -5.85 -1.47 -2.63
CA LEU A 180 -5.42 -2.36 -1.55
C LEU A 180 -5.89 -3.78 -1.83
N LEU A 181 -4.95 -4.71 -1.90
CA LEU A 181 -5.16 -6.15 -1.92
C LEU A 181 -4.39 -6.79 -0.76
N HIS A 182 -4.87 -7.92 -0.25
CA HIS A 182 -4.12 -8.69 0.74
C HIS A 182 -3.35 -9.82 0.07
N SER A 183 -2.09 -9.97 0.42
CA SER A 183 -1.22 -11.03 -0.12
C SER A 183 -1.58 -12.43 0.40
N THR A 184 -2.37 -12.49 1.46
CA THR A 184 -2.89 -13.74 2.03
C THR A 184 -4.08 -14.31 1.26
N SER A 185 -4.65 -13.56 0.31
CA SER A 185 -5.83 -13.99 -0.45
C SER A 185 -5.45 -14.93 -1.58
N SER A 186 -5.99 -16.16 -1.53
CA SER A 186 -5.83 -17.11 -2.63
C SER A 186 -6.52 -16.64 -3.91
N THR A 187 -7.64 -15.95 -3.78
CA THR A 187 -8.32 -15.33 -4.94
C THR A 187 -7.41 -14.33 -5.62
N ASN A 188 -6.77 -13.44 -4.87
CA ASN A 188 -5.84 -12.46 -5.45
C ASN A 188 -4.67 -13.13 -6.17
N ALA A 189 -4.11 -14.19 -5.60
CA ALA A 189 -3.02 -14.93 -6.23
C ALA A 189 -3.48 -15.56 -7.56
N GLU A 190 -4.72 -16.07 -7.60
CA GLU A 190 -5.29 -16.71 -8.78
C GLU A 190 -5.59 -15.70 -9.90
N ILE A 191 -6.13 -14.51 -9.56
CA ILE A 191 -6.68 -13.59 -10.55
C ILE A 191 -5.71 -12.50 -11.01
N LEU A 192 -4.60 -12.26 -10.32
CA LEU A 192 -3.82 -11.04 -10.51
C LEU A 192 -3.32 -10.87 -11.96
N ASP A 193 -2.86 -11.94 -12.59
CA ASP A 193 -2.41 -11.90 -13.98
C ASP A 193 -3.54 -11.40 -14.91
N GLU A 194 -4.71 -11.99 -14.82
CA GLU A 194 -5.87 -11.59 -15.62
C GLU A 194 -6.37 -10.20 -15.25
N LEU A 195 -6.36 -9.86 -13.97
CA LEU A 195 -6.77 -8.54 -13.49
C LEU A 195 -5.89 -7.44 -14.07
N LEU A 196 -4.57 -7.63 -14.07
CA LEU A 196 -3.63 -6.68 -14.67
C LEU A 196 -3.86 -6.55 -16.18
N THR A 197 -4.09 -7.67 -16.88
CA THR A 197 -4.42 -7.65 -18.30
C THR A 197 -5.67 -6.83 -18.56
N ARG A 198 -6.72 -7.03 -17.77
CA ARG A 198 -7.98 -6.29 -17.92
C ARG A 198 -7.85 -4.81 -17.67
N TRP A 199 -7.12 -4.42 -16.63
CA TRP A 199 -6.84 -3.01 -16.35
C TRP A 199 -6.06 -2.36 -17.50
N GLU A 200 -5.07 -3.07 -18.04
CA GLU A 200 -4.30 -2.61 -19.21
C GLU A 200 -5.19 -2.42 -20.45
N GLU A 201 -6.09 -3.36 -20.71
CA GLU A 201 -7.07 -3.26 -21.81
C GLU A 201 -8.03 -2.07 -21.64
N MET A 202 -8.32 -1.68 -20.39
CA MET A 202 -9.11 -0.48 -20.08
C MET A 202 -8.30 0.80 -20.23
N GLY A 203 -7.00 0.71 -20.51
CA GLY A 203 -6.11 1.85 -20.69
C GLY A 203 -5.37 2.28 -19.44
N TYR A 204 -5.45 1.51 -18.34
CA TYR A 204 -4.75 1.83 -17.10
C TYR A 204 -3.30 1.41 -17.12
N HIS A 205 -2.46 2.21 -16.49
CA HIS A 205 -1.05 1.92 -16.23
C HIS A 205 -0.82 1.85 -14.72
N VAL A 206 -0.13 0.80 -14.27
CA VAL A 206 0.26 0.67 -12.87
C VAL A 206 1.55 1.45 -12.65
N GLN A 207 1.52 2.40 -11.72
CA GLN A 207 2.65 3.26 -11.38
C GLN A 207 3.11 2.97 -9.95
N PRO A 208 4.41 3.19 -9.63
CA PRO A 208 4.86 3.09 -8.24
C PRO A 208 4.37 4.26 -7.39
N LEU A 209 4.13 4.03 -6.11
CA LEU A 209 3.60 5.05 -5.17
C LEU A 209 4.42 6.34 -5.12
N GLU A 210 5.70 6.28 -5.36
CA GLU A 210 6.58 7.46 -5.38
C GLU A 210 6.11 8.53 -6.38
N ASN A 211 5.41 8.14 -7.44
CA ASN A 211 4.89 9.07 -8.43
C ASN A 211 3.77 9.96 -7.88
N ILE A 212 3.00 9.48 -6.91
CA ILE A 212 2.00 10.32 -6.22
C ILE A 212 2.67 11.47 -5.49
N ILE A 213 3.76 11.18 -4.77
CA ILE A 213 4.49 12.16 -3.97
C ILE A 213 5.09 13.23 -4.87
N SER A 214 5.78 12.84 -5.95
CA SER A 214 6.40 13.75 -6.91
C SER A 214 5.38 14.71 -7.54
N THR A 215 4.23 14.17 -7.96
CA THR A 215 3.16 14.95 -8.59
C THR A 215 2.53 15.94 -7.61
N SER A 216 2.27 15.51 -6.37
CA SER A 216 1.73 16.37 -5.32
C SER A 216 2.66 17.54 -4.97
N SER A 217 3.97 17.30 -4.91
CA SER A 217 4.99 18.33 -4.67
C SER A 217 5.05 19.36 -5.80
N ALA A 218 4.96 18.91 -7.05
CA ALA A 218 4.93 19.78 -8.22
C ALA A 218 3.70 20.69 -8.24
N THR A 219 2.53 20.16 -7.83
CA THR A 219 1.27 20.92 -7.77
C THR A 219 1.33 22.02 -6.71
N VAL A 220 1.94 21.77 -5.56
CA VAL A 220 2.11 22.75 -4.48
C VAL A 220 3.04 23.89 -4.92
N GLN A 221 4.10 23.62 -5.68
CA GLN A 221 5.03 24.62 -6.16
C GLN A 221 4.43 25.54 -7.23
N GLN A 222 3.43 25.10 -7.97
CA GLN A 222 2.76 25.92 -9.01
C GLN A 222 1.77 26.94 -8.43
N HIS A 223 1.39 26.83 -7.17
CA HIS A 223 0.41 27.72 -6.51
C HIS A 223 1.07 28.72 -5.54
N THR A 224 2.38 28.75 -5.41
CA THR A 224 3.15 29.74 -4.65
C THR A 224 3.82 30.75 -5.58
#